data_c05fa0b15af53fb4466f954da2f7b3fb
#
_entry.id   c05fa0b15af53fb4466f954da2f7b3fb
#
_cell.length_a   1.000
_cell.length_b   1.000
_cell.length_c   1.000
_cell.angle_alpha   90.00
_cell.angle_beta   90.00
_cell.angle_gamma   90.00
#
_symmetry.space_group_name_H-M   'P 1'
#
loop_
_entity.id
_entity.type
_entity.pdbx_description
1 polymer ?
#
loop_
_entity_poly.entity_id
_entity_poly.type
_entity_poly.pdbx_seq_one_letter_code
_entity_poly.pdbx_strand_id
1 'polypeptide(L)'
;MPATFQATVGTTAVQLSAESELSGVAMRYGVKVVTPSANTGLLYYGFTSGVTTSTGCHIPNGSPFTINPAEFPLNGDGRPDLTALYFIASAAAQTVTGVLL
;
A
#
# COMPACT_ATOMS: atom_id res chain seq x y z
N MET A 1 16.64 1.23 -9.39
CA MET A 1 16.36 2.42 -8.56
C MET A 1 14.98 2.28 -7.95
N PRO A 2 14.82 2.46 -6.63
CA PRO A 2 13.49 2.41 -6.02
C PRO A 2 12.60 3.53 -6.54
N ALA A 3 11.30 3.24 -6.65
CA ALA A 3 10.31 4.23 -7.04
C ALA A 3 9.55 4.69 -5.80
N THR A 4 9.38 6.00 -5.66
CA THR A 4 8.61 6.58 -4.56
C THR A 4 7.18 6.83 -5.01
N PHE A 5 6.27 6.86 -4.04
CA PHE A 5 4.86 7.14 -4.32
C PHE A 5 4.22 7.92 -3.18
N GLN A 6 3.12 8.57 -3.51
CA GLN A 6 2.22 9.18 -2.53
C GLN A 6 0.79 8.91 -2.98
N ALA A 7 -0.05 8.48 -2.06
CA ALA A 7 -1.45 8.21 -2.35
C ALA A 7 -2.34 8.82 -1.29
N THR A 8 -3.54 9.22 -1.70
CA THR A 8 -4.60 9.65 -0.79
C THR A 8 -5.58 8.50 -0.66
N VAL A 9 -5.82 8.07 0.57
CA VAL A 9 -6.62 6.90 0.89
C VAL A 9 -7.81 7.33 1.73
N GLY A 10 -8.99 6.89 1.32
CA GLY A 10 -10.22 7.15 2.05
C GLY A 10 -10.86 5.88 2.56
N THR A 11 -12.17 5.93 2.76
CA THR A 11 -12.95 4.80 3.28
C THR A 11 -13.29 3.76 2.20
N THR A 12 -12.84 3.99 0.97
CA THR A 12 -12.94 3.04 -0.14
C THR A 12 -11.55 2.54 -0.51
N ALA A 13 -11.42 1.25 -0.77
CA ALA A 13 -10.12 0.66 -1.12
C ALA A 13 -9.53 1.27 -2.38
N VAL A 14 -8.24 1.60 -2.34
CA VAL A 14 -7.48 2.21 -3.44
C VAL A 14 -6.34 1.28 -3.83
N GLN A 15 -6.25 0.96 -5.12
CA GLN A 15 -5.19 0.12 -5.66
C GLN A 15 -3.91 0.94 -5.80
N LEU A 16 -2.81 0.45 -5.20
CA LEU A 16 -1.54 1.18 -5.25
C LEU A 16 -0.99 1.32 -6.67
N SER A 17 -1.07 0.27 -7.47
CA SER A 17 -0.52 0.28 -8.83
C SER A 17 -1.26 1.21 -9.78
N ALA A 18 -2.40 1.79 -9.37
CA ALA A 18 -3.09 2.81 -10.15
C ALA A 18 -2.35 4.15 -10.16
N GLU A 19 -1.39 4.36 -9.24
CA GLU A 19 -0.55 5.55 -9.24
C GLU A 19 0.36 5.55 -10.46
N SER A 20 0.36 6.64 -11.22
CA SER A 20 1.05 6.69 -12.51
C SER A 20 2.56 6.50 -12.41
N GLU A 21 3.17 6.97 -11.33
CA GLU A 21 4.61 6.83 -11.12
C GLU A 21 5.04 5.38 -10.86
N LEU A 22 4.10 4.49 -10.57
CA LEU A 22 4.40 3.08 -10.30
C LEU A 22 4.15 2.19 -11.52
N SER A 23 3.66 2.75 -12.61
CA SER A 23 3.36 1.97 -13.81
C SER A 23 4.63 1.34 -14.37
N GLY A 24 4.62 0.02 -14.53
CA GLY A 24 5.76 -0.71 -15.07
C GLY A 24 6.92 -0.92 -14.11
N VAL A 25 6.80 -0.50 -12.86
CA VAL A 25 7.87 -0.67 -11.88
C VAL A 25 7.80 -2.06 -11.25
N ALA A 26 8.95 -2.73 -11.18
CA ALA A 26 9.06 -4.04 -10.54
C ALA A 26 9.54 -3.88 -9.09
N MET A 27 8.88 -4.59 -8.18
CA MET A 27 9.25 -4.65 -6.77
C MET A 27 10.09 -5.90 -6.51
N ARG A 28 11.14 -5.78 -5.69
CA ARG A 28 12.01 -6.92 -5.34
C ARG A 28 11.99 -7.23 -3.86
N TYR A 29 12.05 -6.20 -3.01
CA TYR A 29 12.29 -6.37 -1.57
C TYR A 29 11.11 -5.89 -0.73
N GLY A 30 10.01 -5.55 -1.37
CA GLY A 30 8.81 -5.13 -0.68
C GLY A 30 8.47 -3.67 -0.89
N VAL A 31 7.51 -3.20 -0.10
CA VAL A 31 7.04 -1.82 -0.14
C VAL A 31 7.22 -1.23 1.24
N LYS A 32 8.01 -0.18 1.34
CA LYS A 32 8.15 0.57 2.58
C LYS A 32 7.17 1.73 2.55
N VAL A 33 6.30 1.81 3.55
CA VAL A 33 5.26 2.84 3.62
C VAL A 33 5.41 3.63 4.91
N VAL A 34 5.03 4.90 4.85
CA VAL A 34 4.95 5.79 6.01
C VAL A 34 3.60 6.47 5.96
N THR A 35 2.87 6.39 7.08
CA THR A 35 1.63 7.13 7.25
C THR A 35 1.93 8.28 8.20
N PRO A 36 1.85 9.55 7.73
CA PRO A 36 2.21 10.68 8.58
C PRO A 36 1.40 10.72 9.87
N SER A 37 2.03 11.16 10.96
CA SER A 37 1.36 11.27 12.25
C SER A 37 0.22 12.30 12.24
N ALA A 38 0.20 13.20 11.24
CA ALA A 38 -0.88 14.16 11.06
C ALA A 38 -2.17 13.53 10.54
N ASN A 39 -2.13 12.27 10.09
CA ASN A 39 -3.35 11.56 9.68
C ASN A 39 -4.30 11.46 10.89
N THR A 40 -5.59 11.73 10.64
CA THR A 40 -6.62 11.66 11.67
C THR A 40 -7.24 10.28 11.80
N GLY A 41 -7.05 9.42 10.79
CA GLY A 41 -7.57 8.05 10.78
C GLY A 41 -6.46 7.03 10.74
N LEU A 42 -6.83 5.76 10.77
CA LEU A 42 -5.93 4.63 10.67
C LEU A 42 -5.90 4.10 9.25
N LEU A 43 -4.74 3.61 8.83
CA LEU A 43 -4.55 3.02 7.50
C LEU A 43 -4.37 1.51 7.61
N TYR A 44 -4.89 0.81 6.60
CA TYR A 44 -4.83 -0.65 6.51
C TYR A 44 -4.47 -1.03 5.08
N TYR A 45 -3.85 -2.19 4.91
CA TYR A 45 -3.59 -2.71 3.57
C TYR A 45 -4.14 -4.13 3.43
N GLY A 46 -4.35 -4.55 2.20
CA GLY A 46 -4.78 -5.90 1.88
C GLY A 46 -4.50 -6.22 0.41
N PHE A 47 -4.85 -7.42 0.01
CA PHE A 47 -4.52 -7.92 -1.32
C PHE A 47 -5.76 -8.23 -2.16
N THR A 48 -6.88 -7.59 -1.83
CA THR A 48 -8.10 -7.68 -2.62
C THR A 48 -8.76 -6.31 -2.67
N SER A 49 -9.56 -6.07 -3.71
CA SER A 49 -10.35 -4.83 -3.80
C SER A 49 -11.45 -4.76 -2.75
N GLY A 50 -11.76 -5.88 -2.10
CA GLY A 50 -12.76 -5.94 -1.04
C GLY A 50 -12.18 -5.74 0.35
N VAL A 51 -10.93 -5.30 0.50
CA VAL A 51 -10.33 -5.06 1.81
C VAL A 51 -11.15 -4.02 2.58
N THR A 52 -11.34 -4.27 3.88
CA THR A 52 -12.06 -3.37 4.79
C THR A 52 -11.17 -3.07 5.99
N THR A 53 -11.59 -2.13 6.83
CA THR A 53 -10.87 -1.85 8.07
C THR A 53 -10.90 -3.02 9.05
N SER A 54 -11.82 -3.97 8.85
CA SER A 54 -11.91 -5.18 9.67
C SER A 54 -11.03 -6.31 9.13
N THR A 55 -10.79 -6.36 7.81
CA THR A 55 -10.04 -7.44 7.18
C THR A 55 -8.62 -7.03 6.76
N GLY A 56 -8.33 -5.72 6.73
CA GLY A 56 -7.03 -5.21 6.36
C GLY A 56 -6.02 -5.33 7.51
N CYS A 57 -4.73 -5.29 7.15
CA CYS A 57 -3.65 -5.25 8.11
C CYS A 57 -3.33 -3.80 8.47
N HIS A 58 -3.29 -3.49 9.76
CA HIS A 58 -3.08 -2.13 10.25
C HIS A 58 -1.65 -1.65 9.97
N ILE A 59 -1.55 -0.41 9.49
CA ILE A 59 -0.27 0.28 9.29
C ILE A 59 -0.13 1.34 10.38
N PRO A 60 0.88 1.26 11.26
CA PRO A 60 1.03 2.24 12.34
C PRO A 60 1.29 3.65 11.80
N ASN A 61 0.62 4.66 12.36
CA ASN A 61 0.87 6.06 12.01
C ASN A 61 2.21 6.52 12.59
N GLY A 62 2.93 7.32 11.80
CA GLY A 62 4.14 7.99 12.24
C GLY A 62 5.39 7.13 12.24
N SER A 63 5.30 5.86 11.85
CA SER A 63 6.45 4.96 11.81
C SER A 63 6.57 4.28 10.45
N PRO A 64 7.79 4.07 9.95
CA PRO A 64 7.98 3.30 8.73
C PRO A 64 7.50 1.86 8.91
N PHE A 65 6.85 1.32 7.89
CA PHE A 65 6.35 -0.05 7.90
C PHE A 65 6.68 -0.70 6.55
N THR A 66 7.27 -1.88 6.57
CA THR A 66 7.62 -2.59 5.34
C THR A 66 6.65 -3.74 5.10
N ILE A 67 6.01 -3.72 3.93
CA ILE A 67 5.19 -4.85 3.47
C ILE A 67 6.12 -5.80 2.75
N ASN A 68 6.30 -7.00 3.32
CA ASN A 68 7.24 -7.99 2.84
C ASN A 68 6.79 -8.54 1.47
N PRO A 69 7.71 -8.74 0.50
CA PRO A 69 7.31 -9.31 -0.79
C PRO A 69 6.71 -10.71 -0.66
N ALA A 70 7.06 -11.46 0.38
CA ALA A 70 6.50 -12.79 0.62
C ALA A 70 4.99 -12.76 0.95
N GLU A 71 4.44 -11.61 1.35
CA GLU A 71 3.01 -11.46 1.62
C GLU A 71 2.18 -11.32 0.35
N PHE A 72 2.82 -10.93 -0.77
CA PHE A 72 2.11 -10.67 -2.01
C PHE A 72 1.75 -11.98 -2.73
N PRO A 73 0.58 -12.04 -3.37
CA PRO A 73 0.32 -13.11 -4.31
C PRO A 73 1.30 -13.02 -5.48
N LEU A 74 1.63 -14.15 -6.09
CA LEU A 74 2.52 -14.18 -7.23
C LEU A 74 1.73 -13.99 -8.52
N ASN A 75 2.30 -13.24 -9.47
CA ASN A 75 1.74 -13.13 -10.80
C ASN A 75 2.13 -14.34 -11.67
N GLY A 76 1.75 -14.33 -12.95
CA GLY A 76 2.05 -15.42 -13.86
C GLY A 76 3.54 -15.69 -14.08
N ASP A 77 4.39 -14.71 -13.77
CA ASP A 77 5.85 -14.85 -13.90
C ASP A 77 6.52 -15.32 -12.60
N GLY A 78 5.75 -15.60 -11.57
CA GLY A 78 6.28 -16.00 -10.26
C GLY A 78 6.84 -14.86 -9.44
N ARG A 79 6.50 -13.62 -9.77
CA ARG A 79 6.95 -12.41 -9.06
C ARG A 79 5.84 -11.84 -8.19
N PRO A 80 6.17 -11.10 -7.12
CA PRO A 80 5.15 -10.43 -6.32
C PRO A 80 4.28 -9.52 -7.19
N ASP A 81 2.97 -9.65 -7.05
CA ASP A 81 2.01 -8.92 -7.87
C ASP A 81 1.62 -7.61 -7.19
N LEU A 82 2.26 -6.51 -7.62
CA LEU A 82 1.98 -5.19 -7.07
C LEU A 82 0.54 -4.75 -7.32
N THR A 83 -0.09 -5.25 -8.39
CA THR A 83 -1.47 -4.88 -8.71
C THR A 83 -2.47 -5.40 -7.68
N ALA A 84 -2.06 -6.34 -6.83
CA ALA A 84 -2.93 -6.88 -5.79
C ALA A 84 -2.97 -6.03 -4.52
N LEU A 85 -2.06 -5.06 -4.37
CA LEU A 85 -1.98 -4.28 -3.13
C LEU A 85 -3.00 -3.14 -3.12
N TYR A 86 -3.83 -3.11 -2.08
CA TYR A 86 -4.84 -2.09 -1.86
C TYR A 86 -4.68 -1.48 -0.49
N PHE A 87 -5.00 -0.20 -0.37
CA PHE A 87 -5.04 0.51 0.91
C PHE A 87 -6.46 0.98 1.20
N ILE A 88 -6.82 1.02 2.47
CA ILE A 88 -8.09 1.57 2.93
C ILE A 88 -7.85 2.28 4.27
N ALA A 89 -8.67 3.27 4.57
CA ALA A 89 -8.54 4.04 5.80
C ALA A 89 -9.86 4.09 6.57
N SER A 90 -9.78 4.39 7.84
CA SER A 90 -10.96 4.57 8.70
C SER A 90 -11.59 5.95 8.55
N ALA A 91 -10.92 6.88 7.87
CA ALA A 91 -11.40 8.24 7.63
C ALA A 91 -10.99 8.69 6.22
N ALA A 92 -11.67 9.71 5.69
CA ALA A 92 -11.38 10.22 4.36
C ALA A 92 -10.05 11.00 4.33
N ALA A 93 -9.44 11.06 3.14
CA ALA A 93 -8.30 11.92 2.84
C ALA A 93 -7.06 11.68 3.71
N GLN A 94 -6.78 10.42 4.03
CA GLN A 94 -5.54 10.06 4.71
C GLN A 94 -4.41 9.93 3.69
N THR A 95 -3.18 10.24 4.09
CA THR A 95 -2.02 10.19 3.21
C THR A 95 -1.15 8.97 3.52
N VAL A 96 -0.70 8.29 2.48
CA VAL A 96 0.35 7.27 2.59
C VAL A 96 1.45 7.61 1.60
N THR A 97 2.69 7.57 2.06
CA THR A 97 3.86 7.75 1.20
C THR A 97 4.75 6.54 1.33
N GLY A 98 5.57 6.29 0.33
CA GLY A 98 6.44 5.15 0.43
C GLY A 98 7.38 4.99 -0.76
N VAL A 99 8.06 3.85 -0.76
CA VAL A 99 9.04 3.51 -1.77
C VAL A 99 8.97 2.01 -2.06
N LEU A 100 9.07 1.66 -3.35
CA LEU A 100 9.24 0.27 -3.75
C LEU A 100 10.71 -0.11 -3.59
N LEU A 101 10.96 -1.14 -2.85
CA LEU A 101 12.31 -1.60 -2.57
C LEU A 101 12.79 -2.66 -3.57
#